data_025656a9be79ba7ac4a1ae2743411e31
#
_entry.id   025656a9be79ba7ac4a1ae2743411e31
#
_cell.length_a   1.000
_cell.length_b   1.000
_cell.length_c   1.000
_cell.angle_alpha   90.00
_cell.angle_beta   90.00
_cell.angle_gamma   90.00
#
_symmetry.space_group_name_H-M   'P 1'
#
loop_
_entity.id
_entity.type
_entity.pdbx_description
1 polymer ?
#
loop_
_entity_poly.entity_id
_entity_poly.type
_entity_poly.pdbx_seq_one_letter_code
_entity_poly.pdbx_strand_id
1 'polypeptide(L)'
;MDTACQVASALGLKLWAKAFPVTTPSLRDTRQLRIAQRLRELAHAGYSITVELGLAGGRSADVVAYGPTEILHIEIERRLADWQAQYRAAAAKREEIAARHQRPVRLVMVIEDGERNRRVVRDHSGLISSGLPAGSRDVIRALRTGHPLGRDGILWLRLRDHR
;
A
#
# COMPACT_ATOMS: atom_id res chain seq x y z
N MET A 1 -10.32 -23.74 30.34
CA MET A 1 -9.51 -22.56 30.72
C MET A 1 -8.28 -22.57 29.82
N ASP A 2 -8.09 -21.51 29.08
CA ASP A 2 -7.06 -21.44 28.01
C ASP A 2 -5.67 -21.33 28.63
N THR A 3 -4.71 -22.11 28.15
CA THR A 3 -3.31 -22.19 28.62
C THR A 3 -2.64 -20.80 28.67
N ALA A 4 -3.01 -19.90 27.76
CA ALA A 4 -2.51 -18.53 27.72
C ALA A 4 -2.91 -17.71 28.95
N CYS A 5 -4.14 -17.88 29.45
CA CYS A 5 -4.62 -17.21 30.66
C CYS A 5 -3.93 -17.74 31.94
N GLN A 6 -3.59 -19.01 31.98
CA GLN A 6 -2.89 -19.63 33.11
C GLN A 6 -1.44 -19.13 33.20
N VAL A 7 -0.74 -19.03 32.05
CA VAL A 7 0.64 -18.51 32.00
C VAL A 7 0.68 -17.01 32.39
N ALA A 8 -0.26 -16.22 31.88
CA ALA A 8 -0.32 -14.80 32.24
C ALA A 8 -0.61 -14.61 33.72
N SER A 9 -1.50 -15.39 34.31
CA SER A 9 -1.82 -15.34 35.74
C SER A 9 -0.62 -15.71 36.62
N ALA A 10 0.13 -16.74 36.22
CA ALA A 10 1.34 -17.17 36.93
C ALA A 10 2.48 -16.12 36.91
N LEU A 11 2.47 -15.24 35.88
CA LEU A 11 3.42 -14.14 35.75
C LEU A 11 2.89 -12.82 36.34
N GLY A 12 1.74 -12.81 37.01
CA GLY A 12 1.11 -11.60 37.56
C GLY A 12 0.63 -10.62 36.48
N LEU A 13 0.45 -11.08 35.24
CA LEU A 13 0.02 -10.26 34.08
C LEU A 13 -1.48 -10.39 33.87
N LYS A 14 -2.15 -9.27 33.56
CA LYS A 14 -3.52 -9.27 33.07
C LYS A 14 -3.53 -9.38 31.55
N LEU A 15 -4.12 -10.45 31.02
CA LEU A 15 -4.27 -10.65 29.58
C LEU A 15 -5.54 -9.93 29.12
N TRP A 16 -5.38 -8.97 28.20
CA TRP A 16 -6.49 -8.35 27.50
C TRP A 16 -6.56 -8.91 26.09
N ALA A 17 -7.57 -9.70 25.78
CA ALA A 17 -7.85 -10.15 24.43
C ALA A 17 -8.94 -9.28 23.82
N LYS A 18 -8.65 -8.55 22.74
CA LYS A 18 -9.65 -7.86 21.93
C LYS A 18 -9.92 -8.73 20.71
N ALA A 19 -11.09 -9.37 20.68
CA ALA A 19 -11.54 -10.09 19.50
C ALA A 19 -11.98 -9.06 18.45
N PHE A 20 -11.32 -9.08 17.29
CA PHE A 20 -11.83 -8.41 16.11
C PHE A 20 -12.63 -9.43 15.30
N PRO A 21 -13.80 -9.07 14.74
CA PRO A 21 -14.49 -9.96 13.83
C PRO A 21 -13.54 -10.27 12.66
N VAL A 22 -13.22 -11.55 12.49
CA VAL A 22 -12.53 -12.02 11.28
C VAL A 22 -13.57 -11.93 10.18
N THR A 23 -13.62 -10.80 9.49
CA THR A 23 -14.33 -10.74 8.23
C THR A 23 -13.62 -11.68 7.28
N THR A 24 -14.34 -12.68 6.79
CA THR A 24 -13.84 -13.54 5.69
C THR A 24 -13.27 -12.62 4.60
N PRO A 25 -12.02 -12.83 4.11
CA PRO A 25 -11.43 -11.98 3.10
C PRO A 25 -12.41 -11.81 1.94
N SER A 26 -12.82 -10.60 1.65
CA SER A 26 -13.71 -10.34 0.53
C SER A 26 -12.93 -10.63 -0.77
N LEU A 27 -13.62 -10.91 -1.88
CA LEU A 27 -12.98 -11.04 -3.20
C LEU A 27 -12.09 -9.82 -3.52
N ARG A 28 -12.42 -8.66 -2.95
CA ARG A 28 -11.65 -7.43 -3.04
C ARG A 28 -10.30 -7.58 -2.36
N ASP A 29 -10.28 -8.13 -1.15
CA ASP A 29 -9.06 -8.32 -0.36
C ASP A 29 -8.13 -9.34 -1.02
N THR A 30 -8.68 -10.41 -1.62
CA THR A 30 -7.90 -11.42 -2.34
C THR A 30 -7.12 -10.84 -3.52
N ARG A 31 -7.71 -9.91 -4.31
CA ARG A 31 -7.00 -9.28 -5.43
C ARG A 31 -5.96 -8.28 -4.95
N GLN A 32 -6.24 -7.50 -3.91
CA GLN A 32 -5.25 -6.61 -3.30
C GLN A 32 -4.07 -7.42 -2.74
N LEU A 33 -4.32 -8.54 -2.09
CA LEU A 33 -3.27 -9.44 -1.62
C LEU A 33 -2.40 -9.98 -2.77
N ARG A 34 -2.99 -10.36 -3.90
CA ARG A 34 -2.22 -10.79 -5.09
C ARG A 34 -1.33 -9.67 -5.63
N ILE A 35 -1.83 -8.43 -5.65
CA ILE A 35 -1.04 -7.27 -6.06
C ILE A 35 0.10 -7.05 -5.07
N ALA A 36 -0.18 -7.06 -3.76
CA ALA A 36 0.82 -6.91 -2.71
C ALA A 36 1.90 -8.00 -2.78
N GLN A 37 1.51 -9.26 -3.03
CA GLN A 37 2.44 -10.35 -3.25
C GLN A 37 3.30 -10.11 -4.49
N ARG A 38 2.71 -9.66 -5.60
CA ARG A 38 3.46 -9.35 -6.83
C ARG A 38 4.45 -8.22 -6.63
N LEU A 39 4.09 -7.20 -5.86
CA LEU A 39 5.00 -6.11 -5.49
C LEU A 39 6.17 -6.62 -4.65
N ARG A 40 5.89 -7.55 -3.71
CA ARG A 40 6.94 -8.18 -2.88
C ARG A 40 7.91 -9.01 -3.73
N GLU A 41 7.41 -9.77 -4.70
CA GLU A 41 8.24 -10.55 -5.65
C GLU A 41 9.11 -9.65 -6.55
N LEU A 42 8.64 -8.45 -6.87
CA LEU A 42 9.37 -7.48 -7.68
C LEU A 42 10.41 -6.70 -6.86
N ALA A 43 10.24 -6.62 -5.55
CA ALA A 43 11.04 -5.76 -4.72
C ALA A 43 12.46 -6.32 -4.51
N HIS A 44 13.45 -5.43 -4.65
CA HIS A 44 14.83 -5.70 -4.29
C HIS A 44 14.96 -6.14 -2.82
N ALA A 45 15.91 -7.00 -2.52
CA ALA A 45 16.13 -7.53 -1.17
C ALA A 45 16.39 -6.44 -0.10
N GLY A 46 16.77 -5.23 -0.50
CA GLY A 46 16.94 -4.08 0.38
C GLY A 46 15.62 -3.44 0.86
N TYR A 47 14.46 -3.87 0.35
CA TYR A 47 13.17 -3.41 0.85
C TYR A 47 12.62 -4.35 1.93
N SER A 48 12.16 -3.76 3.04
CA SER A 48 11.26 -4.44 3.99
C SER A 48 9.82 -4.02 3.69
N ILE A 49 8.93 -4.99 3.47
CA ILE A 49 7.55 -4.73 3.02
C ILE A 49 6.56 -5.09 4.12
N THR A 50 5.73 -4.13 4.50
CA THR A 50 4.57 -4.30 5.37
C THR A 50 3.29 -4.17 4.53
N VAL A 51 2.37 -5.10 4.70
CA VAL A 51 1.03 -5.06 4.10
C VAL A 51 0.04 -4.66 5.18
N GLU A 52 -0.95 -3.83 4.81
CA GLU A 52 -1.98 -3.32 5.72
C GLU A 52 -1.40 -2.63 6.97
N LEU A 53 -0.51 -1.66 6.75
CA LEU A 53 0.01 -0.87 7.86
C LEU A 53 -1.10 -0.05 8.53
N GLY A 54 -1.38 -0.33 9.80
CA GLY A 54 -2.38 0.41 10.59
C GLY A 54 -2.02 1.89 10.80
N LEU A 55 -2.98 2.77 10.55
CA LEU A 55 -2.90 4.21 10.70
C LEU A 55 -3.95 4.70 11.70
N ALA A 56 -3.90 5.99 12.06
CA ALA A 56 -4.86 6.60 12.97
C ALA A 56 -6.29 6.53 12.40
N GLY A 57 -7.29 6.51 13.32
CA GLY A 57 -8.70 6.48 12.95
C GLY A 57 -9.17 5.19 12.29
N GLY A 58 -8.49 4.05 12.51
CA GLY A 58 -8.85 2.75 11.93
C GLY A 58 -8.57 2.61 10.43
N ARG A 59 -7.80 3.54 9.85
CA ARG A 59 -7.33 3.47 8.46
C ARG A 59 -6.13 2.52 8.35
N SER A 60 -5.85 2.07 7.15
CA SER A 60 -4.61 1.34 6.83
C SER A 60 -4.04 1.80 5.49
N ALA A 61 -2.72 1.69 5.35
CA ALA A 61 -2.03 1.79 4.08
C ALA A 61 -1.91 0.37 3.49
N ASP A 62 -2.22 0.20 2.21
CA ASP A 62 -2.27 -1.12 1.59
C ASP A 62 -0.90 -1.82 1.62
N VAL A 63 0.15 -1.12 1.20
CA VAL A 63 1.53 -1.62 1.23
C VAL A 63 2.50 -0.48 1.57
N VAL A 64 3.44 -0.75 2.45
CA VAL A 64 4.57 0.16 2.73
C VAL A 64 5.87 -0.59 2.52
N ALA A 65 6.69 -0.12 1.59
CA ALA A 65 8.00 -0.67 1.28
C ALA A 65 9.11 0.25 1.84
N TYR A 66 9.78 -0.20 2.87
CA TYR A 66 10.87 0.52 3.54
C TYR A 66 12.17 0.25 2.81
N GLY A 67 12.58 1.17 1.96
CA GLY A 67 13.84 1.12 1.23
C GLY A 67 15.01 1.74 2.02
N PRO A 68 16.24 1.63 1.50
CA PRO A 68 17.41 2.16 2.19
C PRO A 68 17.42 3.69 2.31
N THR A 69 16.93 4.40 1.32
CA THR A 69 16.98 5.88 1.23
C THR A 69 15.63 6.54 1.32
N GLU A 70 14.56 5.85 0.94
CA GLU A 70 13.18 6.35 0.97
C GLU A 70 12.19 5.25 1.31
N ILE A 71 10.97 5.63 1.61
CA ILE A 71 9.85 4.74 1.88
C ILE A 71 8.85 4.92 0.74
N LEU A 72 8.37 3.81 0.15
CA LEU A 72 7.28 3.83 -0.80
C LEU A 72 5.98 3.46 -0.09
N HIS A 73 5.06 4.42 0.01
CA HIS A 73 3.68 4.20 0.41
C HIS A 73 2.87 3.86 -0.84
N ILE A 74 2.36 2.65 -0.92
CA ILE A 74 1.71 2.11 -2.11
C ILE A 74 0.23 1.88 -1.81
N GLU A 75 -0.65 2.57 -2.54
CA GLU A 75 -2.10 2.38 -2.48
C GLU A 75 -2.58 1.66 -3.74
N ILE A 76 -3.46 0.68 -3.56
CA ILE A 76 -3.91 -0.23 -4.62
C ILE A 76 -5.35 0.10 -5.01
N GLU A 77 -5.52 0.70 -6.18
CA GLU A 77 -6.82 1.10 -6.70
C GLU A 77 -7.26 0.20 -7.87
N ARG A 78 -8.22 -0.67 -7.58
CA ARG A 78 -8.83 -1.51 -8.62
C ARG A 78 -9.77 -0.75 -9.53
N ARG A 79 -10.43 0.26 -8.97
CA ARG A 79 -11.41 1.09 -9.67
C ARG A 79 -11.27 2.53 -9.24
N LEU A 80 -10.96 3.38 -10.19
CA LEU A 80 -11.01 4.81 -10.00
C LEU A 80 -12.47 5.27 -10.13
N ALA A 81 -13.08 5.63 -9.00
CA ALA A 81 -14.44 6.16 -8.96
C ALA A 81 -14.42 7.70 -8.84
N ASP A 82 -13.64 8.20 -7.90
CA ASP A 82 -13.36 9.62 -7.70
C ASP A 82 -11.86 9.78 -7.48
N TRP A 83 -11.15 10.14 -8.56
CA TRP A 83 -9.70 10.31 -8.53
C TRP A 83 -9.24 11.28 -7.44
N GLN A 84 -9.91 12.44 -7.34
CA GLN A 84 -9.47 13.48 -6.42
C GLN A 84 -9.65 13.06 -4.95
N ALA A 85 -10.76 12.40 -4.63
CA ALA A 85 -11.00 11.89 -3.27
C ALA A 85 -10.02 10.76 -2.91
N GLN A 86 -9.80 9.81 -3.85
CA GLN A 86 -8.86 8.70 -3.66
C GLN A 86 -7.42 9.19 -3.50
N TYR A 87 -6.99 10.13 -4.35
CA TYR A 87 -5.66 10.73 -4.25
C TYR A 87 -5.47 11.52 -2.94
N ARG A 88 -6.45 12.33 -2.52
CA ARG A 88 -6.38 13.06 -1.24
C ARG A 88 -6.30 12.11 -0.05
N ALA A 89 -7.07 11.03 -0.07
CA ALA A 89 -7.02 10.01 0.98
C ALA A 89 -5.65 9.33 1.06
N ALA A 90 -5.07 8.97 -0.10
CA ALA A 90 -3.73 8.40 -0.19
C ALA A 90 -2.66 9.40 0.27
N ALA A 91 -2.74 10.66 -0.15
CA ALA A 91 -1.81 11.71 0.28
C ALA A 91 -1.85 11.93 1.79
N ALA A 92 -3.04 11.96 2.41
CA ALA A 92 -3.18 12.10 3.86
C ALA A 92 -2.54 10.91 4.62
N LYS A 93 -2.66 9.69 4.12
CA LYS A 93 -1.97 8.52 4.68
C LYS A 93 -0.44 8.64 4.53
N ARG A 94 0.05 9.13 3.37
CA ARG A 94 1.48 9.39 3.15
C ARG A 94 2.03 10.38 4.18
N GLU A 95 1.34 11.50 4.43
CA GLU A 95 1.77 12.49 5.42
C GLU A 95 1.83 11.89 6.83
N GLU A 96 0.86 11.05 7.19
CA GLU A 96 0.88 10.37 8.48
C GLU A 96 2.07 9.40 8.61
N ILE A 97 2.40 8.67 7.54
CA ILE A 97 3.59 7.81 7.51
C ILE A 97 4.85 8.65 7.59
N ALA A 98 4.93 9.76 6.83
CA ALA A 98 6.08 10.66 6.81
C ALA A 98 6.36 11.26 8.19
N ALA A 99 5.32 11.61 8.95
CA ALA A 99 5.46 12.13 10.31
C ALA A 99 6.12 11.14 11.30
N ARG A 100 6.13 9.85 10.98
CA ARG A 100 6.71 8.78 11.82
C ARG A 100 8.14 8.41 11.41
N HIS A 101 8.65 8.96 10.31
CA HIS A 101 9.93 8.56 9.73
C HIS A 101 10.77 9.77 9.31
N GLN A 102 12.09 9.64 9.41
CA GLN A 102 13.02 10.68 8.95
C GLN A 102 13.34 10.59 7.44
N ARG A 103 13.03 9.45 6.82
CA ARG A 103 13.25 9.22 5.39
C ARG A 103 12.10 9.80 4.56
N PRO A 104 12.36 10.31 3.35
CA PRO A 104 11.30 10.74 2.45
C PRO A 104 10.31 9.61 2.17
N VAL A 105 9.02 9.92 2.19
CA VAL A 105 7.94 8.99 1.83
C VAL A 105 7.38 9.38 0.47
N ARG A 106 7.37 8.45 -0.47
CA ARG A 106 6.82 8.63 -1.82
C ARG A 106 5.51 7.87 -1.95
N LEU A 107 4.51 8.54 -2.49
CA LEU A 107 3.23 7.91 -2.81
C LEU A 107 3.33 7.22 -4.17
N VAL A 108 2.92 5.96 -4.22
CA VAL A 108 2.75 5.20 -5.46
C VAL A 108 1.30 4.73 -5.55
N MET A 109 0.56 5.23 -6.54
CA MET A 109 -0.78 4.75 -6.84
C MET A 109 -0.68 3.58 -7.82
N VAL A 110 -0.96 2.36 -7.35
CA VAL A 110 -1.04 1.17 -8.20
C VAL A 110 -2.45 1.02 -8.72
N ILE A 111 -2.64 1.14 -10.02
CA ILE A 111 -3.95 1.13 -10.65
C ILE A 111 -4.09 -0.15 -11.50
N GLU A 112 -5.17 -0.88 -11.27
CA GLU A 112 -5.51 -2.03 -12.13
C GLU A 112 -5.73 -1.57 -13.57
N ASP A 113 -4.97 -2.17 -14.50
CA ASP A 113 -5.02 -1.81 -15.91
C ASP A 113 -6.32 -2.26 -16.56
N GLY A 114 -7.17 -1.30 -16.89
CA GLY A 114 -8.44 -1.51 -17.55
C GLY A 114 -8.90 -0.23 -18.24
N GLU A 115 -9.74 -0.38 -19.27
CA GLU A 115 -10.18 0.75 -20.09
C GLU A 115 -10.86 1.87 -19.29
N ARG A 116 -11.69 1.50 -18.32
CA ARG A 116 -12.36 2.46 -17.45
C ARG A 116 -11.36 3.31 -16.66
N ASN A 117 -10.38 2.69 -16.00
CA ASN A 117 -9.38 3.40 -15.24
C ASN A 117 -8.49 4.26 -16.15
N ARG A 118 -8.14 3.75 -17.33
CA ARG A 118 -7.41 4.53 -18.34
C ARG A 118 -8.16 5.77 -18.80
N ARG A 119 -9.49 5.70 -18.93
CA ARG A 119 -10.33 6.86 -19.25
C ARG A 119 -10.24 7.91 -18.13
N VAL A 120 -10.47 7.52 -16.88
CA VAL A 120 -10.36 8.44 -15.74
C VAL A 120 -8.99 9.12 -15.68
N VAL A 121 -7.91 8.36 -15.89
CA VAL A 121 -6.55 8.93 -15.89
C VAL A 121 -6.33 9.89 -17.06
N ARG A 122 -6.87 9.63 -18.25
CA ARG A 122 -6.82 10.59 -19.38
C ARG A 122 -7.58 11.87 -19.07
N ASP A 123 -8.79 11.74 -18.51
CA ASP A 123 -9.64 12.89 -18.19
C ASP A 123 -9.03 13.80 -17.11
N HIS A 124 -8.14 13.27 -16.27
CA HIS A 124 -7.43 14.00 -15.21
C HIS A 124 -5.91 14.10 -15.45
N SER A 125 -5.45 13.93 -16.68
CA SER A 125 -4.03 13.77 -17.02
C SER A 125 -3.13 14.90 -16.50
N GLY A 126 -3.57 16.14 -16.54
CA GLY A 126 -2.80 17.28 -16.03
C GLY A 126 -2.57 17.22 -14.52
N LEU A 127 -3.60 16.87 -13.75
CA LEU A 127 -3.50 16.72 -12.29
C LEU A 127 -2.65 15.50 -11.92
N ILE A 128 -2.82 14.40 -12.64
CA ILE A 128 -2.09 13.16 -12.38
C ILE A 128 -0.61 13.32 -12.71
N SER A 129 -0.26 13.90 -13.85
CA SER A 129 1.15 14.14 -14.22
C SER A 129 1.86 15.12 -13.29
N SER A 130 1.12 16.07 -12.71
CA SER A 130 1.66 17.00 -11.71
C SER A 130 1.85 16.31 -10.34
N GLY A 131 0.85 15.55 -9.87
CA GLY A 131 0.88 14.91 -8.55
C GLY A 131 1.68 13.60 -8.52
N LEU A 132 1.71 12.84 -9.62
CA LEU A 132 2.38 11.53 -9.75
C LEU A 132 3.27 11.50 -11.00
N PRO A 133 4.35 12.28 -11.03
CA PRO A 133 5.18 12.44 -12.24
C PRO A 133 6.00 11.20 -12.63
N ALA A 134 6.23 10.24 -11.70
CA ALA A 134 6.92 9.01 -12.03
C ALA A 134 5.97 8.00 -12.67
N GLY A 135 6.34 7.47 -13.83
CA GLY A 135 5.56 6.45 -14.53
C GLY A 135 5.86 5.03 -14.08
N SER A 136 5.12 4.06 -14.62
CA SER A 136 5.27 2.64 -14.30
C SER A 136 6.71 2.12 -14.45
N ARG A 137 7.46 2.59 -15.45
CA ARG A 137 8.87 2.18 -15.66
C ARG A 137 9.76 2.62 -14.50
N ASP A 138 9.56 3.85 -14.02
CA ASP A 138 10.35 4.40 -12.91
C ASP A 138 10.05 3.65 -11.62
N VAL A 139 8.76 3.42 -11.33
CA VAL A 139 8.32 2.66 -10.14
C VAL A 139 8.87 1.22 -10.17
N ILE A 140 8.76 0.52 -11.31
CA ILE A 140 9.28 -0.84 -11.45
C ILE A 140 10.80 -0.86 -11.29
N ARG A 141 11.51 0.11 -11.88
CA ARG A 141 12.95 0.24 -11.73
C ARG A 141 13.33 0.43 -10.26
N ALA A 142 12.71 1.39 -9.57
CA ALA A 142 12.96 1.65 -8.15
C ALA A 142 12.74 0.39 -7.31
N LEU A 143 11.60 -0.29 -7.48
CA LEU A 143 11.31 -1.54 -6.77
C LEU A 143 12.36 -2.62 -7.03
N ARG A 144 12.78 -2.83 -8.28
CA ARG A 144 13.72 -3.91 -8.65
C ARG A 144 15.16 -3.65 -8.26
N THR A 145 15.57 -2.40 -8.27
CA THR A 145 16.99 -2.06 -8.09
C THR A 145 17.29 -1.50 -6.71
N GLY A 146 16.28 -1.10 -5.94
CA GLY A 146 16.46 -0.41 -4.67
C GLY A 146 16.91 1.05 -4.81
N HIS A 147 17.05 1.58 -6.04
CA HIS A 147 17.35 2.99 -6.27
C HIS A 147 16.13 3.85 -5.91
N PRO A 148 16.34 5.06 -5.40
CA PRO A 148 15.24 5.94 -5.03
C PRO A 148 14.36 6.29 -6.23
N LEU A 149 13.04 6.31 -6.03
CA LEU A 149 12.08 6.82 -6.99
C LEU A 149 12.17 8.34 -7.10
N GLY A 150 12.45 8.99 -5.96
CA GLY A 150 12.69 10.43 -5.84
C GLY A 150 11.44 11.31 -5.91
N ARG A 151 10.32 10.80 -6.41
CA ARG A 151 9.05 11.51 -6.61
C ARG A 151 7.87 10.56 -6.55
N ASP A 152 6.67 11.10 -6.37
CA ASP A 152 5.45 10.29 -6.34
C ASP A 152 5.16 9.70 -7.74
N GLY A 153 4.48 8.57 -7.79
CA GLY A 153 4.33 7.84 -9.06
C GLY A 153 3.05 7.05 -9.22
N ILE A 154 2.82 6.64 -10.47
CA ILE A 154 1.72 5.78 -10.87
C ILE A 154 2.26 4.48 -11.49
N LEU A 155 1.69 3.35 -11.07
CA LEU A 155 2.01 2.03 -11.60
C LEU A 155 0.74 1.38 -12.16
N TRP A 156 0.72 1.10 -13.45
CA TRP A 156 -0.29 0.28 -14.08
C TRP A 156 0.04 -1.20 -13.90
N LEU A 157 -0.90 -1.96 -13.34
CA LEU A 157 -0.70 -3.39 -13.09
C LEU A 157 -1.88 -4.18 -13.65
N ARG A 158 -1.59 -5.11 -14.57
CA ARG A 158 -2.56 -6.06 -15.08
C ARG A 158 -2.47 -7.34 -14.27
N LEU A 159 -3.54 -7.69 -13.58
CA LEU A 159 -3.69 -9.03 -13.04
C LEU A 159 -4.09 -9.96 -14.18
N ARG A 160 -3.24 -10.95 -14.50
CA ARG A 160 -3.66 -12.06 -15.37
C ARG A 160 -4.55 -12.97 -14.52
N ASP A 161 -5.80 -13.10 -14.90
CA ASP A 161 -6.63 -14.17 -14.35
C ASP A 161 -6.03 -15.47 -14.88
N HIS A 162 -5.40 -16.26 -14.03
CA HIS A 162 -5.09 -17.65 -14.36
C HIS A 162 -6.43 -18.38 -14.46
N ARG A 163 -6.84 -18.72 -15.68
CA ARG A 163 -7.90 -19.67 -15.92
C ARG A 163 -7.44 -21.06 -15.50
#